data_bc1e5db7946e2baa504ed93a33071515
#
_entry.id   bc1e5db7946e2baa504ed93a33071515
#
_cell.length_a   1.000
_cell.length_b   1.000
_cell.length_c   1.000
_cell.angle_alpha   90.00
_cell.angle_beta   90.00
_cell.angle_gamma   90.00
#
_symmetry.space_group_name_H-M   'P 1'
#
loop_
_entity.id
_entity.type
_entity.pdbx_description
1 polymer ?
#
loop_
_entity_poly.entity_id
_entity_poly.type
_entity_poly.pdbx_seq_one_letter_code
_entity_poly.pdbx_strand_id
1 'polypeptide(L)'
;MEKMKTFLLMRKLLLFISCALTAIALKAQTPSIEALRTCAAEKGMSPKEYIFKQFEKSDIVVLGERDHRDTVQYDLIHDILADPRFAEQIGYVYTEVGSYNMNDDVNGLLQDSYPTEAAFMDSLYAYYRKTENFYPMWEKYNRVKFLKGIYEINRISPRKIRLGLTDCEFSWDEIRTVEDYKDFWKSPGLNDRDSLMATHISEMYARQTPLNGKRKALVITNQPHSINDSFILKKSNTVYGAQGWWMKKIFGEERVKIVVLNWFDYDLFDGSNFPMTGGGNWDAAFELLECRPFAIDLKNTPYGETAYNGHVGGTTTKSKNKCWQDVADGLIYYAPLYDHVAAWGIEGLITKEFEPEIKRRLTIFFQATQPGVEISLEAAIDEYNVFHAHPAAIKSKEEVKGIIQKVLEKNIQH
;
A
#
# COMPACT_ATOMS: atom_id res chain seq x y z
N MET A 1 -17.68 -63.07 -2.24
CA MET A 1 -17.99 -61.77 -2.89
C MET A 1 -18.01 -60.60 -1.90
N GLU A 2 -18.58 -60.77 -0.72
CA GLU A 2 -18.68 -59.71 0.32
C GLU A 2 -17.32 -59.26 0.88
N LYS A 3 -16.42 -60.21 1.21
CA LYS A 3 -15.06 -59.89 1.71
C LYS A 3 -14.20 -59.08 0.73
N MET A 4 -14.45 -59.22 -0.56
CA MET A 4 -13.71 -58.51 -1.60
C MET A 4 -14.23 -57.07 -1.76
N LYS A 5 -15.54 -56.84 -1.54
CA LYS A 5 -16.13 -55.49 -1.51
C LYS A 5 -15.66 -54.67 -0.31
N THR A 6 -15.57 -55.33 0.87
CA THR A 6 -15.07 -54.69 2.10
C THR A 6 -13.60 -54.29 1.98
N PHE A 7 -12.77 -55.13 1.34
CA PHE A 7 -11.34 -54.85 1.10
C PHE A 7 -11.14 -53.67 0.11
N LEU A 8 -11.98 -53.59 -0.93
CA LEU A 8 -11.96 -52.47 -1.90
C LEU A 8 -12.41 -51.15 -1.26
N LEU A 9 -13.40 -51.23 -0.36
CA LEU A 9 -13.91 -50.05 0.36
C LEU A 9 -12.86 -49.50 1.35
N MET A 10 -12.20 -50.39 2.09
CA MET A 10 -11.09 -50.03 2.99
C MET A 10 -9.90 -49.41 2.23
N ARG A 11 -9.55 -49.93 1.06
CA ARG A 11 -8.46 -49.37 0.23
C ARG A 11 -8.80 -47.99 -0.32
N LYS A 12 -10.06 -47.76 -0.72
CA LYS A 12 -10.52 -46.42 -1.12
C LYS A 12 -10.55 -45.44 0.05
N LEU A 13 -10.95 -45.88 1.24
CA LEU A 13 -10.97 -45.08 2.46
C LEU A 13 -9.55 -44.73 2.91
N LEU A 14 -8.60 -45.63 2.85
CA LEU A 14 -7.18 -45.40 3.15
C LEU A 14 -6.53 -44.44 2.14
N LEU A 15 -6.85 -44.56 0.85
CA LEU A 15 -6.40 -43.63 -0.18
C LEU A 15 -7.00 -42.19 0.03
N PHE A 16 -8.28 -42.11 0.41
CA PHE A 16 -8.92 -40.84 0.71
C PHE A 16 -8.36 -40.18 1.97
N ILE A 17 -8.08 -40.97 3.02
CA ILE A 17 -7.45 -40.52 4.26
C ILE A 17 -5.99 -40.11 3.99
N SER A 18 -5.24 -40.86 3.17
CA SER A 18 -3.87 -40.48 2.76
C SER A 18 -3.83 -39.21 1.94
N CYS A 19 -4.75 -39.01 0.98
CA CYS A 19 -4.89 -37.76 0.24
C CYS A 19 -5.39 -36.60 1.12
N ALA A 20 -6.26 -36.86 2.08
CA ALA A 20 -6.72 -35.83 3.02
C ALA A 20 -5.63 -35.43 4.03
N LEU A 21 -4.80 -36.39 4.48
CA LEU A 21 -3.67 -36.11 5.38
C LEU A 21 -2.51 -35.40 4.66
N THR A 22 -2.30 -35.65 3.37
CA THR A 22 -1.34 -34.83 2.57
C THR A 22 -1.87 -33.44 2.26
N ALA A 23 -3.18 -33.25 2.14
CA ALA A 23 -3.79 -31.92 1.98
C ALA A 23 -3.81 -31.09 3.28
N ILE A 24 -3.75 -31.75 4.47
CA ILE A 24 -3.72 -31.05 5.78
C ILE A 24 -2.29 -30.65 6.18
N ALA A 25 -1.26 -31.13 5.51
CA ALA A 25 0.14 -30.88 5.86
C ALA A 25 0.80 -29.74 5.07
N LEU A 26 0.06 -28.97 4.27
CA LEU A 26 0.50 -27.68 3.74
C LEU A 26 0.29 -26.56 4.80
N LYS A 27 0.85 -26.75 5.98
CA LYS A 27 1.25 -25.60 6.80
C LYS A 27 2.27 -24.84 5.96
N ALA A 28 2.02 -23.54 5.76
CA ALA A 28 2.95 -22.62 5.15
C ALA A 28 4.36 -22.88 5.73
N GLN A 29 5.20 -23.56 4.97
CA GLN A 29 6.60 -23.76 5.34
C GLN A 29 7.31 -22.46 4.99
N THR A 30 8.15 -21.99 5.89
CA THR A 30 9.07 -20.91 5.55
C THR A 30 10.06 -21.44 4.52
N PRO A 31 10.03 -20.96 3.25
CA PRO A 31 10.94 -21.48 2.23
C PRO A 31 12.39 -21.21 2.60
N SER A 32 13.30 -22.08 2.14
CA SER A 32 14.72 -21.88 2.38
C SER A 32 15.25 -20.64 1.64
N ILE A 33 16.29 -20.02 2.17
CA ILE A 33 16.94 -18.87 1.56
C ILE A 33 17.41 -19.20 0.14
N GLU A 34 17.96 -20.38 -0.06
CA GLU A 34 18.46 -20.83 -1.37
C GLU A 34 17.32 -21.00 -2.40
N ALA A 35 16.17 -21.53 -2.00
CA ALA A 35 15.00 -21.64 -2.88
C ALA A 35 14.47 -20.24 -3.30
N LEU A 36 14.45 -19.29 -2.37
CA LEU A 36 14.07 -17.90 -2.63
C LEU A 36 15.07 -17.22 -3.57
N ARG A 37 16.37 -17.33 -3.26
CA ARG A 37 17.45 -16.76 -4.07
C ARG A 37 17.42 -17.29 -5.52
N THR A 38 17.36 -18.61 -5.68
CA THR A 38 17.31 -19.26 -6.98
C THR A 38 16.07 -18.81 -7.77
N CYS A 39 14.91 -18.81 -7.12
CA CYS A 39 13.66 -18.37 -7.76
C CYS A 39 13.76 -16.92 -8.25
N ALA A 40 14.28 -15.99 -7.45
CA ALA A 40 14.45 -14.61 -7.85
C ALA A 40 15.52 -14.44 -8.94
N ALA A 41 16.62 -15.21 -8.90
CA ALA A 41 17.65 -15.17 -9.93
C ALA A 41 17.15 -15.66 -11.31
N GLU A 42 16.30 -16.69 -11.31
CA GLU A 42 15.78 -17.30 -12.56
C GLU A 42 14.55 -16.59 -13.13
N LYS A 43 13.65 -16.11 -12.27
CA LYS A 43 12.32 -15.62 -12.67
C LYS A 43 12.13 -14.12 -12.41
N GLY A 44 13.02 -13.50 -11.64
CA GLY A 44 12.94 -12.08 -11.31
C GLY A 44 13.19 -11.21 -12.54
N MET A 45 12.49 -10.09 -12.60
CA MET A 45 12.68 -9.06 -13.62
C MET A 45 12.73 -7.67 -12.97
N SER A 46 13.08 -6.64 -13.71
CA SER A 46 13.14 -5.29 -13.13
C SER A 46 11.74 -4.84 -12.66
N PRO A 47 11.64 -4.12 -11.53
CA PRO A 47 10.37 -3.67 -10.97
C PRO A 47 9.48 -2.92 -11.96
N LYS A 48 10.02 -1.95 -12.69
CA LYS A 48 9.28 -1.17 -13.68
C LYS A 48 8.72 -2.04 -14.81
N GLU A 49 9.55 -2.87 -15.42
CA GLU A 49 9.11 -3.77 -16.52
C GLU A 49 8.05 -4.76 -16.02
N TYR A 50 8.15 -5.20 -14.77
CA TYR A 50 7.14 -6.05 -14.17
C TYR A 50 5.76 -5.40 -14.11
N ILE A 51 5.69 -4.14 -13.70
CA ILE A 51 4.41 -3.38 -13.67
C ILE A 51 3.82 -3.27 -15.08
N PHE A 52 4.61 -2.92 -16.09
CA PHE A 52 4.12 -2.86 -17.48
C PHE A 52 3.66 -4.24 -17.99
N LYS A 53 4.36 -5.31 -17.64
CA LYS A 53 3.95 -6.68 -17.96
C LYS A 53 2.61 -7.07 -17.29
N GLN A 54 2.34 -6.62 -16.07
CA GLN A 54 1.04 -6.84 -15.45
C GLN A 54 -0.07 -6.12 -16.23
N PHE A 55 0.18 -4.92 -16.73
CA PHE A 55 -0.77 -4.20 -17.59
C PHE A 55 -1.02 -4.84 -18.98
N GLU A 56 -0.18 -5.73 -19.44
CA GLU A 56 -0.48 -6.51 -20.66
C GLU A 56 -1.65 -7.48 -20.44
N LYS A 57 -1.81 -7.98 -19.21
CA LYS A 57 -2.74 -9.04 -18.83
C LYS A 57 -3.94 -8.54 -18.04
N SER A 58 -3.89 -7.31 -17.53
CA SER A 58 -4.93 -6.74 -16.67
C SER A 58 -5.24 -5.29 -17.02
N ASP A 59 -6.38 -4.82 -16.56
CA ASP A 59 -6.80 -3.43 -16.74
C ASP A 59 -6.32 -2.55 -15.58
N ILE A 60 -6.22 -3.13 -14.39
CA ILE A 60 -5.88 -2.44 -13.15
C ILE A 60 -4.74 -3.17 -12.46
N VAL A 61 -3.72 -2.41 -12.09
CA VAL A 61 -2.65 -2.87 -11.21
C VAL A 61 -2.77 -2.12 -9.90
N VAL A 62 -2.93 -2.84 -8.80
CA VAL A 62 -2.92 -2.30 -7.44
C VAL A 62 -1.51 -2.47 -6.89
N LEU A 63 -0.85 -1.37 -6.58
CA LEU A 63 0.46 -1.34 -5.94
C LEU A 63 0.27 -1.10 -4.45
N GLY A 64 0.57 -2.12 -3.65
CA GLY A 64 0.51 -2.05 -2.19
C GLY A 64 1.76 -1.38 -1.65
N GLU A 65 1.67 -0.10 -1.31
CA GLU A 65 2.78 0.63 -0.70
C GLU A 65 3.02 0.22 0.76
N ARG A 66 4.24 0.40 1.24
CA ARG A 66 4.65 0.03 2.60
C ARG A 66 4.09 0.95 3.67
N ASP A 67 4.51 2.18 3.62
CA ASP A 67 4.17 3.24 4.57
C ASP A 67 4.19 4.56 3.80
N HIS A 68 3.20 5.41 4.00
CA HIS A 68 3.11 6.70 3.31
C HIS A 68 4.36 7.58 3.52
N ARG A 69 5.12 7.34 4.59
CA ARG A 69 6.36 8.07 4.89
C ARG A 69 7.59 7.51 4.20
N ASP A 70 7.54 6.27 3.68
CA ASP A 70 8.70 5.66 3.02
C ASP A 70 9.00 6.35 1.69
N THR A 71 10.04 7.19 1.66
CA THR A 71 10.37 7.99 0.47
C THR A 71 11.00 7.17 -0.66
N VAL A 72 11.63 6.02 -0.35
CA VAL A 72 12.30 5.19 -1.35
C VAL A 72 11.31 4.52 -2.31
N GLN A 73 10.15 4.11 -1.82
CA GLN A 73 9.09 3.58 -2.70
C GLN A 73 8.55 4.64 -3.68
N TYR A 74 8.55 5.91 -3.30
CA TYR A 74 8.10 6.99 -4.18
C TYR A 74 9.10 7.29 -5.31
N ASP A 75 10.38 6.95 -5.15
CA ASP A 75 11.34 6.97 -6.25
C ASP A 75 11.00 5.90 -7.30
N LEU A 76 10.65 4.69 -6.86
CA LEU A 76 10.16 3.62 -7.74
C LEU A 76 8.85 4.02 -8.44
N ILE A 77 7.88 4.58 -7.69
CA ILE A 77 6.61 5.03 -8.26
C ILE A 77 6.86 6.11 -9.31
N HIS A 78 7.71 7.09 -9.03
CA HIS A 78 8.07 8.14 -9.96
C HIS A 78 8.74 7.57 -11.23
N ASP A 79 9.66 6.59 -11.11
CA ASP A 79 10.30 5.94 -12.25
C ASP A 79 9.29 5.20 -13.15
N ILE A 80 8.24 4.61 -12.57
CA ILE A 80 7.14 4.00 -13.33
C ILE A 80 6.32 5.07 -14.07
N LEU A 81 5.94 6.16 -13.38
CA LEU A 81 5.11 7.21 -13.97
C LEU A 81 5.83 8.03 -15.03
N ALA A 82 7.14 8.25 -14.87
CA ALA A 82 7.97 9.00 -15.80
C ALA A 82 8.27 8.23 -17.10
N ASP A 83 8.04 6.92 -17.14
CA ASP A 83 8.17 6.14 -18.38
C ASP A 83 7.08 6.59 -19.38
N PRO A 84 7.43 6.99 -20.61
CA PRO A 84 6.45 7.46 -21.61
C PRO A 84 5.29 6.50 -21.85
N ARG A 85 5.52 5.18 -21.71
CA ARG A 85 4.48 4.16 -21.83
C ARG A 85 3.35 4.37 -20.84
N PHE A 86 3.65 4.94 -19.67
CA PHE A 86 2.62 5.16 -18.65
C PHE A 86 1.57 6.16 -19.15
N ALA A 87 1.99 7.34 -19.58
CA ALA A 87 1.08 8.36 -20.11
C ALA A 87 0.38 7.92 -21.41
N GLU A 88 1.08 7.14 -22.27
CA GLU A 88 0.56 6.70 -23.57
C GLU A 88 -0.43 5.53 -23.48
N GLN A 89 -0.28 4.62 -22.52
CA GLN A 89 -1.02 3.37 -22.47
C GLN A 89 -1.92 3.22 -21.24
N ILE A 90 -1.62 3.92 -20.14
CA ILE A 90 -2.33 3.82 -18.86
C ILE A 90 -2.99 5.15 -18.51
N GLY A 91 -2.22 6.20 -18.31
CA GLY A 91 -2.65 7.60 -18.17
C GLY A 91 -3.40 7.94 -16.87
N TYR A 92 -3.77 6.97 -16.03
CA TYR A 92 -4.55 7.18 -14.82
C TYR A 92 -3.88 6.54 -13.60
N VAL A 93 -3.79 7.33 -12.53
CA VAL A 93 -3.33 6.88 -11.21
C VAL A 93 -4.45 7.15 -10.21
N TYR A 94 -4.79 6.17 -9.40
CA TYR A 94 -5.71 6.33 -8.27
C TYR A 94 -4.94 6.13 -6.97
N THR A 95 -5.23 6.95 -5.96
CA THR A 95 -4.52 6.86 -4.67
C THR A 95 -5.48 6.90 -3.49
N GLU A 96 -5.17 6.11 -2.48
CA GLU A 96 -5.83 6.13 -1.19
C GLU A 96 -5.80 7.53 -0.56
N VAL A 97 -4.63 8.19 -0.61
CA VAL A 97 -4.43 9.47 0.06
C VAL A 97 -5.08 10.60 -0.74
N GLY A 98 -6.08 11.24 -0.13
CA GLY A 98 -6.77 12.40 -0.66
C GLY A 98 -8.26 12.19 -0.82
N SER A 99 -9.03 13.20 -0.43
CA SER A 99 -10.50 13.17 -0.40
C SER A 99 -11.11 13.21 -1.80
N TYR A 100 -12.10 12.38 -2.03
CA TYR A 100 -12.76 12.20 -3.35
C TYR A 100 -13.33 13.49 -3.94
N ASN A 101 -13.91 14.36 -3.11
CA ASN A 101 -14.45 15.66 -3.51
C ASN A 101 -13.38 16.64 -4.03
N MET A 102 -12.09 16.35 -3.90
CA MET A 102 -10.99 17.20 -4.33
C MET A 102 -10.38 16.80 -5.69
N ASN A 103 -11.01 15.89 -6.42
CA ASN A 103 -10.50 15.39 -7.70
C ASN A 103 -10.33 16.46 -8.77
N ASP A 104 -11.27 17.39 -8.88
CA ASP A 104 -11.19 18.46 -9.86
C ASP A 104 -10.08 19.48 -9.50
N ASP A 105 -9.98 19.84 -8.22
CA ASP A 105 -8.95 20.77 -7.73
C ASP A 105 -7.53 20.20 -7.98
N VAL A 106 -7.27 18.94 -7.66
CA VAL A 106 -5.95 18.34 -7.86
C VAL A 106 -5.61 18.19 -9.33
N ASN A 107 -6.56 17.83 -10.18
CA ASN A 107 -6.30 17.70 -11.62
C ASN A 107 -6.14 19.08 -12.28
N GLY A 108 -6.84 20.12 -11.82
CA GLY A 108 -6.57 21.49 -12.20
C GLY A 108 -5.13 21.87 -11.89
N LEU A 109 -4.73 21.72 -10.63
CA LEU A 109 -3.36 21.98 -10.17
C LEU A 109 -2.29 21.27 -11.02
N LEU A 110 -2.49 19.98 -11.33
CA LEU A 110 -1.51 19.15 -12.04
C LEU A 110 -1.45 19.39 -13.56
N GLN A 111 -2.44 20.06 -14.13
CA GLN A 111 -2.55 20.30 -15.59
C GLN A 111 -2.38 21.77 -15.97
N ASP A 112 -2.51 22.70 -15.02
CA ASP A 112 -2.31 24.11 -15.24
C ASP A 112 -0.85 24.45 -15.57
N SER A 113 -0.67 25.59 -16.23
CA SER A 113 0.66 26.11 -16.56
C SER A 113 1.07 27.16 -15.56
N TYR A 114 2.24 26.99 -14.96
CA TYR A 114 2.83 27.92 -14.01
C TYR A 114 4.08 28.57 -14.61
N PRO A 115 4.30 29.88 -14.37
CA PRO A 115 5.44 30.59 -14.95
C PRO A 115 6.79 30.12 -14.39
N THR A 116 6.79 29.62 -13.15
CA THR A 116 7.98 29.10 -12.46
C THR A 116 7.61 27.92 -11.58
N GLU A 117 8.63 27.11 -11.21
CA GLU A 117 8.45 26.05 -10.22
C GLU A 117 7.97 26.60 -8.87
N ALA A 118 8.49 27.73 -8.44
CA ALA A 118 8.04 28.38 -7.19
C ALA A 118 6.55 28.70 -7.22
N ALA A 119 6.02 29.24 -8.33
CA ALA A 119 4.59 29.52 -8.46
C ALA A 119 3.74 28.23 -8.42
N PHE A 120 4.24 27.12 -8.96
CA PHE A 120 3.58 25.82 -8.80
C PHE A 120 3.63 25.37 -7.32
N MET A 121 4.78 25.46 -6.65
CA MET A 121 4.91 25.06 -5.25
C MET A 121 4.03 25.87 -4.32
N ASP A 122 3.89 27.18 -4.56
CA ASP A 122 2.97 28.05 -3.81
C ASP A 122 1.51 27.58 -3.97
N SER A 123 1.11 27.23 -5.19
CA SER A 123 -0.22 26.70 -5.50
C SER A 123 -0.43 25.31 -4.88
N LEU A 124 0.57 24.46 -4.90
CA LEU A 124 0.54 23.14 -4.27
C LEU A 124 0.39 23.25 -2.75
N TYR A 125 1.11 24.17 -2.10
CA TYR A 125 0.97 24.41 -0.66
C TYR A 125 -0.39 25.02 -0.32
N ALA A 126 -0.90 25.92 -1.16
CA ALA A 126 -2.25 26.45 -1.01
C ALA A 126 -3.33 25.37 -1.14
N TYR A 127 -3.16 24.46 -2.10
CA TYR A 127 -3.99 23.25 -2.22
C TYR A 127 -3.95 22.41 -0.95
N TYR A 128 -2.76 22.12 -0.39
CA TYR A 128 -2.65 21.36 0.85
C TYR A 128 -3.31 22.04 2.04
N ARG A 129 -3.14 23.36 2.18
CA ARG A 129 -3.79 24.12 3.26
C ARG A 129 -5.33 24.09 3.16
N LYS A 130 -5.87 24.12 1.94
CA LYS A 130 -7.31 24.01 1.68
C LYS A 130 -7.84 22.60 1.95
N THR A 131 -7.14 21.59 1.47
CA THR A 131 -7.64 20.22 1.32
C THR A 131 -7.00 19.23 2.27
N GLU A 132 -6.68 19.70 3.47
CA GLU A 132 -6.18 18.83 4.52
C GLU A 132 -7.07 17.61 4.67
N ASN A 133 -6.49 16.43 4.74
CA ASN A 133 -7.17 15.19 5.03
C ASN A 133 -7.84 15.26 6.43
N PHE A 134 -8.80 14.38 6.69
CA PHE A 134 -9.42 14.26 8.02
C PHE A 134 -8.41 13.93 9.14
N TYR A 135 -7.24 13.40 8.81
CA TYR A 135 -6.08 13.37 9.71
C TYR A 135 -5.18 14.59 9.45
N PRO A 136 -5.27 15.67 10.24
CA PRO A 136 -4.46 16.87 10.00
C PRO A 136 -2.97 16.60 10.21
N MET A 137 -2.63 15.50 10.89
CA MET A 137 -1.26 15.03 11.14
C MET A 137 -0.79 13.93 10.17
N TRP A 138 -1.53 13.65 9.10
CA TRP A 138 -1.04 12.69 8.12
C TRP A 138 0.15 13.27 7.38
N GLU A 139 1.18 12.45 7.22
CA GLU A 139 2.41 12.90 6.61
C GLU A 139 2.18 13.38 5.16
N LYS A 140 2.92 14.41 4.75
CA LYS A 140 2.70 15.11 3.49
C LYS A 140 3.91 15.16 2.56
N TYR A 141 5.11 14.88 3.08
CA TYR A 141 6.34 15.03 2.30
C TYR A 141 6.32 14.22 1.01
N ASN A 142 6.06 12.92 1.11
CA ASN A 142 5.99 12.04 -0.06
C ASN A 142 4.81 12.38 -0.96
N ARG A 143 3.72 12.86 -0.40
CA ARG A 143 2.57 13.31 -1.18
C ARG A 143 2.90 14.54 -2.01
N VAL A 144 3.60 15.52 -1.44
CA VAL A 144 4.11 16.69 -2.17
C VAL A 144 5.08 16.26 -3.27
N LYS A 145 6.04 15.39 -2.95
CA LYS A 145 6.99 14.81 -3.91
C LYS A 145 6.25 14.12 -5.08
N PHE A 146 5.24 13.32 -4.77
CA PHE A 146 4.42 12.60 -5.75
C PHE A 146 3.65 13.55 -6.68
N LEU A 147 2.94 14.55 -6.13
CA LEU A 147 2.21 15.52 -6.93
C LEU A 147 3.14 16.37 -7.79
N LYS A 148 4.28 16.81 -7.23
CA LYS A 148 5.32 17.51 -7.99
C LYS A 148 5.82 16.67 -9.16
N GLY A 149 6.11 15.39 -8.92
CA GLY A 149 6.54 14.46 -9.97
C GLY A 149 5.51 14.31 -11.09
N ILE A 150 4.23 14.17 -10.77
CA ILE A 150 3.17 14.12 -11.79
C ILE A 150 3.08 15.45 -12.57
N TYR A 151 3.18 16.58 -11.90
CA TYR A 151 3.18 17.89 -12.55
C TYR A 151 4.36 18.01 -13.53
N GLU A 152 5.57 17.65 -13.13
CA GLU A 152 6.78 17.70 -13.97
C GLU A 152 6.63 16.82 -15.21
N ILE A 153 6.11 15.60 -15.06
CA ILE A 153 5.79 14.71 -16.19
C ILE A 153 4.73 15.36 -17.07
N ASN A 154 3.67 15.87 -16.50
CA ASN A 154 2.59 16.49 -17.25
C ASN A 154 3.04 17.73 -18.03
N ARG A 155 4.00 18.49 -17.50
CA ARG A 155 4.54 19.67 -18.19
C ARG A 155 5.17 19.34 -19.54
N ILE A 156 5.86 18.20 -19.63
CA ILE A 156 6.60 17.82 -20.84
C ILE A 156 5.89 16.76 -21.69
N SER A 157 5.01 15.96 -21.09
CA SER A 157 4.29 14.91 -21.80
C SER A 157 3.16 15.47 -22.67
N PRO A 158 2.99 15.02 -23.93
CA PRO A 158 1.85 15.38 -24.76
C PRO A 158 0.53 14.84 -24.23
N ARG A 159 0.58 13.74 -23.47
CA ARG A 159 -0.58 13.17 -22.78
C ARG A 159 -0.41 13.33 -21.29
N LYS A 160 -1.44 13.85 -20.63
CA LYS A 160 -1.41 14.15 -19.20
C LYS A 160 -1.81 12.92 -18.39
N ILE A 161 -1.03 12.62 -17.35
CA ILE A 161 -1.45 11.70 -16.29
C ILE A 161 -2.54 12.38 -15.48
N ARG A 162 -3.63 11.66 -15.25
CA ARG A 162 -4.75 12.07 -14.39
C ARG A 162 -4.69 11.34 -13.07
N LEU A 163 -4.89 12.09 -11.99
CA LEU A 163 -4.91 11.57 -10.63
C LEU A 163 -6.35 11.45 -10.15
N GLY A 164 -6.68 10.31 -9.53
CA GLY A 164 -7.93 10.11 -8.82
C GLY A 164 -7.67 9.91 -7.33
N LEU A 165 -8.31 10.74 -6.52
CA LEU A 165 -8.34 10.65 -5.06
C LEU A 165 -9.51 9.77 -4.67
N THR A 166 -9.29 8.75 -3.84
CA THR A 166 -10.31 7.71 -3.63
C THR A 166 -10.90 7.67 -2.24
N ASP A 167 -10.32 8.39 -1.28
CA ASP A 167 -10.79 8.39 0.09
C ASP A 167 -12.15 9.09 0.26
N CYS A 168 -12.73 8.99 1.44
CA CYS A 168 -14.01 9.62 1.75
C CYS A 168 -13.99 11.12 1.42
N GLU A 169 -15.15 11.66 1.09
CA GLU A 169 -15.35 13.10 0.99
C GLU A 169 -15.14 13.75 2.36
N PHE A 170 -14.39 14.84 2.38
CA PHE A 170 -14.07 15.54 3.61
C PHE A 170 -13.77 17.02 3.35
N SER A 171 -14.20 17.90 4.26
CA SER A 171 -13.84 19.31 4.27
C SER A 171 -13.73 19.84 5.70
N TRP A 172 -12.60 20.46 6.04
CA TRP A 172 -12.45 21.15 7.32
C TRP A 172 -13.37 22.38 7.46
N ASP A 173 -13.95 22.88 6.38
CA ASP A 173 -14.94 23.96 6.44
C ASP A 173 -16.26 23.49 7.07
N GLU A 174 -16.55 22.20 7.01
CA GLU A 174 -17.74 21.56 7.61
C GLU A 174 -17.50 21.11 9.05
N ILE A 175 -16.24 20.99 9.48
CA ILE A 175 -15.84 20.53 10.80
C ILE A 175 -15.48 21.75 11.66
N ARG A 176 -16.39 22.17 12.52
CA ARG A 176 -16.20 23.35 13.38
C ARG A 176 -16.03 22.99 14.86
N THR A 177 -16.52 21.83 15.26
CA THR A 177 -16.51 21.35 16.64
C THR A 177 -15.96 19.92 16.74
N VAL A 178 -15.62 19.50 17.95
CA VAL A 178 -15.23 18.12 18.26
C VAL A 178 -16.36 17.15 17.91
N GLU A 179 -17.60 17.55 18.12
CA GLU A 179 -18.77 16.72 17.83
C GLU A 179 -18.96 16.54 16.32
N ASP A 180 -18.78 17.57 15.50
CA ASP A 180 -18.82 17.45 14.04
C ASP A 180 -17.79 16.41 13.54
N TYR A 181 -16.59 16.44 14.11
CA TYR A 181 -15.53 15.50 13.75
C TYR A 181 -15.87 14.06 14.20
N LYS A 182 -16.44 13.88 15.39
CA LYS A 182 -16.91 12.56 15.86
C LYS A 182 -18.09 12.04 15.02
N ASP A 183 -18.97 12.92 14.57
CA ASP A 183 -20.12 12.52 13.72
C ASP A 183 -19.65 12.17 12.31
N PHE A 184 -18.65 12.86 11.76
CA PHE A 184 -17.97 12.43 10.54
C PHE A 184 -17.47 10.98 10.64
N TRP A 185 -16.81 10.62 11.75
CA TRP A 185 -16.31 9.25 11.95
C TRP A 185 -17.41 8.18 12.08
N LYS A 186 -18.64 8.56 12.40
CA LYS A 186 -19.80 7.66 12.43
C LYS A 186 -20.47 7.53 11.06
N SER A 187 -20.01 8.27 10.05
CA SER A 187 -20.64 8.23 8.73
C SER A 187 -20.57 6.82 8.13
N PRO A 188 -21.62 6.39 7.42
CA PRO A 188 -21.68 5.02 6.86
C PRO A 188 -20.49 4.68 5.93
N GLY A 189 -19.98 5.65 5.20
CA GLY A 189 -18.83 5.48 4.29
C GLY A 189 -17.52 5.11 5.00
N LEU A 190 -17.34 5.58 6.23
CA LEU A 190 -16.15 5.25 7.04
C LEU A 190 -16.23 3.89 7.74
N ASN A 191 -17.41 3.32 7.88
CA ASN A 191 -17.57 1.98 8.46
C ASN A 191 -16.98 0.87 7.59
N ASP A 192 -16.91 1.08 6.26
CA ASP A 192 -16.21 0.21 5.31
C ASP A 192 -15.50 1.08 4.26
N ARG A 193 -14.45 1.78 4.71
CA ARG A 193 -13.65 2.72 3.92
C ARG A 193 -13.03 2.04 2.69
N ASP A 194 -12.63 0.78 2.80
CA ASP A 194 -12.05 0.02 1.70
C ASP A 194 -13.06 -0.23 0.58
N SER A 195 -14.31 -0.54 0.93
CA SER A 195 -15.42 -0.67 -0.03
C SER A 195 -15.73 0.66 -0.70
N LEU A 196 -15.73 1.75 0.07
CA LEU A 196 -15.96 3.10 -0.45
C LEU A 196 -14.88 3.49 -1.46
N MET A 197 -13.60 3.31 -1.13
CA MET A 197 -12.48 3.60 -2.03
C MET A 197 -12.57 2.77 -3.32
N ALA A 198 -12.90 1.49 -3.24
CA ALA A 198 -13.08 0.64 -4.42
C ALA A 198 -14.28 1.10 -5.29
N THR A 199 -15.36 1.59 -4.66
CA THR A 199 -16.51 2.16 -5.36
C THR A 199 -16.14 3.45 -6.10
N HIS A 200 -15.44 4.37 -5.45
CA HIS A 200 -14.94 5.61 -6.08
C HIS A 200 -14.02 5.32 -7.27
N ILE A 201 -13.13 4.31 -7.15
CA ILE A 201 -12.32 3.86 -8.29
C ILE A 201 -13.21 3.38 -9.44
N SER A 202 -14.22 2.57 -9.14
CA SER A 202 -15.13 2.05 -10.16
C SER A 202 -15.85 3.17 -10.92
N GLU A 203 -16.34 4.17 -10.20
CA GLU A 203 -17.00 5.33 -10.79
C GLU A 203 -16.06 6.16 -11.66
N MET A 204 -14.86 6.47 -11.18
CA MET A 204 -13.85 7.20 -11.95
C MET A 204 -13.38 6.40 -13.16
N TYR A 205 -13.17 5.11 -13.01
CA TYR A 205 -12.75 4.21 -14.08
C TYR A 205 -13.80 4.14 -15.20
N ALA A 206 -15.08 4.11 -14.86
CA ALA A 206 -16.16 4.12 -15.84
C ALA A 206 -16.16 5.41 -16.69
N ARG A 207 -15.74 6.55 -16.12
CA ARG A 207 -15.66 7.86 -16.79
C ARG A 207 -14.34 8.09 -17.54
N GLN A 208 -13.34 7.20 -17.42
CA GLN A 208 -12.06 7.34 -18.14
C GLN A 208 -12.26 7.39 -19.64
N THR A 209 -11.47 8.24 -20.30
CA THR A 209 -11.29 8.16 -21.75
C THR A 209 -10.37 6.98 -22.06
N PRO A 210 -10.81 6.01 -22.87
CA PRO A 210 -9.95 4.88 -23.23
C PRO A 210 -8.71 5.32 -24.00
N LEU A 211 -7.56 4.77 -23.66
CA LEU A 211 -6.32 4.92 -24.43
C LEU A 211 -6.10 3.66 -25.26
N ASN A 212 -5.93 3.83 -26.57
CA ASN A 212 -5.79 2.70 -27.52
C ASN A 212 -6.97 1.67 -27.38
N GLY A 213 -8.18 2.16 -27.14
CA GLY A 213 -9.38 1.35 -26.97
C GLY A 213 -9.50 0.62 -25.62
N LYS A 214 -8.58 0.83 -24.69
CA LYS A 214 -8.56 0.20 -23.36
C LYS A 214 -8.59 1.26 -22.27
N ARG A 215 -9.23 0.93 -21.14
CA ARG A 215 -9.10 1.67 -19.89
C ARG A 215 -8.13 0.92 -19.00
N LYS A 216 -7.15 1.63 -18.46
CA LYS A 216 -6.19 1.09 -17.51
C LYS A 216 -5.97 2.07 -16.36
N ALA A 217 -5.57 1.58 -15.20
CA ALA A 217 -5.23 2.41 -14.06
C ALA A 217 -4.21 1.73 -13.14
N LEU A 218 -3.26 2.52 -12.64
CA LEU A 218 -2.45 2.15 -11.48
C LEU A 218 -3.18 2.63 -10.22
N VAL A 219 -3.35 1.76 -9.24
CA VAL A 219 -3.91 2.12 -7.93
C VAL A 219 -2.80 2.01 -6.90
N ILE A 220 -2.55 3.07 -6.15
CA ILE A 220 -1.56 3.12 -5.08
C ILE A 220 -2.32 3.22 -3.76
N THR A 221 -2.12 2.23 -2.91
CA THR A 221 -2.79 2.16 -1.61
C THR A 221 -1.89 1.44 -0.61
N ASN A 222 -2.02 1.75 0.67
CA ASN A 222 -1.23 1.07 1.70
C ASN A 222 -1.47 -0.44 1.67
N GLN A 223 -0.45 -1.23 1.94
CA GLN A 223 -0.47 -2.69 1.75
C GLN A 223 -1.65 -3.40 2.42
N PRO A 224 -2.05 -3.12 3.66
CA PRO A 224 -3.22 -3.75 4.27
C PRO A 224 -4.52 -3.55 3.50
N HIS A 225 -4.65 -2.41 2.79
CA HIS A 225 -5.78 -2.11 1.92
C HIS A 225 -5.67 -2.80 0.56
N SER A 226 -4.44 -3.03 0.06
CA SER A 226 -4.23 -3.57 -1.30
C SER A 226 -4.59 -5.05 -1.44
N ILE A 227 -4.53 -5.84 -0.38
CA ILE A 227 -4.58 -7.30 -0.43
C ILE A 227 -5.93 -7.88 -0.85
N ASN A 228 -5.91 -9.12 -1.38
CA ASN A 228 -7.10 -9.92 -1.69
C ASN A 228 -7.57 -10.70 -0.46
N ASP A 229 -8.03 -10.02 0.58
CA ASP A 229 -8.52 -10.69 1.78
C ASP A 229 -9.75 -10.00 2.38
N SER A 230 -10.54 -10.78 3.11
CA SER A 230 -11.76 -10.33 3.79
C SER A 230 -12.06 -11.20 5.00
N PHE A 231 -12.88 -10.68 5.92
CA PHE A 231 -13.42 -11.45 7.04
C PHE A 231 -14.89 -11.11 7.30
N ILE A 232 -15.58 -11.97 8.01
CA ILE A 232 -16.98 -11.78 8.41
C ILE A 232 -17.04 -11.46 9.90
N LEU A 233 -17.62 -10.31 10.24
CA LEU A 233 -17.91 -9.97 11.62
C LEU A 233 -19.11 -10.78 12.09
N LYS A 234 -18.88 -11.81 12.90
CA LYS A 234 -19.90 -12.80 13.31
C LYS A 234 -21.15 -12.17 13.96
N LYS A 235 -21.00 -11.06 14.69
CA LYS A 235 -22.13 -10.42 15.38
C LYS A 235 -23.15 -9.78 14.44
N SER A 236 -22.70 -9.16 13.36
CA SER A 236 -23.52 -8.42 12.38
C SER A 236 -23.67 -9.16 11.06
N ASN A 237 -22.95 -10.25 10.85
CA ASN A 237 -22.79 -10.94 9.56
C ASN A 237 -22.31 -10.00 8.44
N THR A 238 -21.59 -8.93 8.81
CA THR A 238 -21.05 -7.95 7.87
C THR A 238 -19.74 -8.46 7.31
N VAL A 239 -19.56 -8.38 5.98
CA VAL A 239 -18.30 -8.69 5.31
C VAL A 239 -17.43 -7.43 5.30
N TYR A 240 -16.22 -7.53 5.82
CA TYR A 240 -15.18 -6.52 5.72
C TYR A 240 -14.09 -7.05 4.79
N GLY A 241 -13.85 -6.38 3.69
CA GLY A 241 -12.81 -6.72 2.73
C GLY A 241 -11.81 -5.61 2.60
N ALA A 242 -10.55 -5.94 2.31
CA ALA A 242 -9.59 -4.95 1.87
C ALA A 242 -9.99 -4.37 0.51
N GLN A 243 -9.54 -3.16 0.19
CA GLN A 243 -9.83 -2.48 -1.08
C GLN A 243 -9.50 -3.36 -2.29
N GLY A 244 -8.34 -4.06 -2.27
CA GLY A 244 -7.96 -4.99 -3.33
C GLY A 244 -8.96 -6.14 -3.52
N TRP A 245 -9.50 -6.67 -2.43
CA TRP A 245 -10.55 -7.69 -2.48
C TRP A 245 -11.85 -7.14 -3.09
N TRP A 246 -12.28 -5.94 -2.67
CA TRP A 246 -13.45 -5.28 -3.25
C TRP A 246 -13.26 -4.99 -4.74
N MET A 247 -12.07 -4.54 -5.14
CA MET A 247 -11.76 -4.28 -6.55
C MET A 247 -11.85 -5.55 -7.39
N LYS A 248 -11.31 -6.68 -6.91
CA LYS A 248 -11.47 -7.98 -7.60
C LYS A 248 -12.94 -8.41 -7.70
N LYS A 249 -13.77 -8.10 -6.71
CA LYS A 249 -15.23 -8.34 -6.77
C LYS A 249 -15.94 -7.46 -7.80
N ILE A 250 -15.58 -6.18 -7.87
CA ILE A 250 -16.20 -5.21 -8.77
C ILE A 250 -15.78 -5.43 -10.23
N PHE A 251 -14.47 -5.60 -10.47
CA PHE A 251 -13.90 -5.64 -11.81
C PHE A 251 -13.69 -7.05 -12.36
N GLY A 252 -13.60 -8.06 -11.51
CA GLY A 252 -13.25 -9.44 -11.84
C GLY A 252 -11.77 -9.77 -11.56
N GLU A 253 -11.52 -11.01 -11.13
CA GLU A 253 -10.20 -11.52 -10.68
C GLU A 253 -9.08 -11.32 -11.73
N GLU A 254 -9.40 -11.54 -13.03
CA GLU A 254 -8.41 -11.46 -14.10
C GLU A 254 -8.09 -10.02 -14.53
N ARG A 255 -8.97 -9.07 -14.22
CA ARG A 255 -8.79 -7.67 -14.60
C ARG A 255 -7.99 -6.86 -13.59
N VAL A 256 -7.79 -7.38 -12.38
CA VAL A 256 -7.09 -6.72 -11.29
C VAL A 256 -5.89 -7.55 -10.86
N LYS A 257 -4.69 -6.97 -10.89
CA LYS A 257 -3.48 -7.58 -10.34
C LYS A 257 -3.00 -6.77 -9.14
N ILE A 258 -2.73 -7.48 -8.06
CA ILE A 258 -2.23 -6.91 -6.81
C ILE A 258 -0.74 -7.19 -6.72
N VAL A 259 0.05 -6.14 -6.66
CA VAL A 259 1.52 -6.20 -6.53
C VAL A 259 1.90 -5.51 -5.23
N VAL A 260 2.58 -6.21 -4.36
CA VAL A 260 3.03 -5.68 -3.07
C VAL A 260 4.51 -5.36 -3.10
N LEU A 261 4.91 -4.34 -2.37
CA LEU A 261 6.32 -4.02 -2.14
C LEU A 261 6.87 -4.87 -1.00
N ASN A 262 8.17 -5.09 -0.96
CA ASN A 262 8.78 -5.83 0.14
C ASN A 262 8.46 -5.17 1.49
N TRP A 263 7.97 -5.97 2.41
CA TRP A 263 7.41 -5.54 3.67
C TRP A 263 8.09 -6.25 4.84
N PHE A 264 8.16 -5.60 5.96
CA PHE A 264 8.27 -6.28 7.24
C PHE A 264 6.90 -6.21 7.94
N ASP A 265 6.56 -7.25 8.64
CA ASP A 265 5.30 -7.34 9.36
C ASP A 265 5.40 -6.40 10.58
N TYR A 266 5.11 -5.13 10.33
CA TYR A 266 5.20 -4.08 11.33
C TYR A 266 3.92 -4.12 12.17
N ASP A 267 4.04 -4.39 13.46
CA ASP A 267 2.96 -4.10 14.38
C ASP A 267 2.94 -2.58 14.60
N LEU A 268 2.02 -1.90 13.91
CA LEU A 268 1.85 -0.44 13.96
C LEU A 268 1.67 0.10 15.39
N PHE A 269 1.36 -0.75 16.35
CA PHE A 269 0.99 -0.33 17.70
C PHE A 269 2.00 -0.72 18.79
N ASP A 270 2.83 -1.72 18.56
CA ASP A 270 3.70 -2.26 19.62
C ASP A 270 5.19 -2.00 19.38
N GLY A 271 5.66 -1.72 18.19
CA GLY A 271 7.09 -1.42 17.93
C GLY A 271 8.12 -2.44 18.50
N SER A 272 7.68 -3.36 19.34
CA SER A 272 8.51 -4.31 20.06
C SER A 272 8.88 -5.53 19.23
N ASN A 273 8.05 -5.91 18.26
CA ASN A 273 8.30 -7.00 17.33
C ASN A 273 8.66 -6.45 15.96
N PHE A 274 9.79 -6.90 15.44
CA PHE A 274 10.23 -6.67 14.07
C PHE A 274 10.21 -8.01 13.32
N PRO A 275 9.01 -8.56 13.05
CA PRO A 275 8.91 -9.82 12.35
C PRO A 275 9.15 -9.58 10.86
N MET A 276 10.35 -9.95 10.42
CA MET A 276 10.70 -9.95 9.01
C MET A 276 9.91 -11.04 8.28
N THR A 277 9.48 -10.76 7.05
CA THR A 277 8.72 -11.72 6.24
C THR A 277 9.50 -13.04 6.07
N GLY A 278 8.79 -14.15 6.28
CA GLY A 278 9.43 -15.47 6.24
C GLY A 278 10.53 -15.67 7.28
N GLY A 279 10.45 -15.00 8.42
CA GLY A 279 11.48 -15.04 9.47
C GLY A 279 12.81 -14.43 9.06
N GLY A 280 12.81 -13.54 8.08
CA GLY A 280 13.99 -12.88 7.50
C GLY A 280 14.61 -13.62 6.31
N ASN A 281 14.04 -14.73 5.88
CA ASN A 281 14.60 -15.49 4.74
C ASN A 281 14.47 -14.71 3.42
N TRP A 282 13.43 -13.84 3.27
CA TRP A 282 13.30 -12.98 2.10
C TRP A 282 14.45 -11.97 2.02
N ASP A 283 14.74 -11.32 3.13
CA ASP A 283 15.81 -10.31 3.21
C ASP A 283 17.18 -10.95 3.07
N ALA A 284 17.39 -12.13 3.67
CA ALA A 284 18.62 -12.88 3.52
C ALA A 284 18.84 -13.34 2.06
N ALA A 285 17.78 -13.77 1.35
CA ALA A 285 17.87 -14.10 -0.06
C ALA A 285 18.20 -12.86 -0.92
N PHE A 286 17.65 -11.69 -0.57
CA PHE A 286 17.93 -10.44 -1.26
C PHE A 286 19.39 -10.00 -1.07
N GLU A 287 19.94 -10.14 0.14
CA GLU A 287 21.39 -9.90 0.39
C GLU A 287 22.26 -10.80 -0.51
N LEU A 288 21.92 -12.09 -0.63
CA LEU A 288 22.66 -13.01 -1.52
C LEU A 288 22.51 -12.69 -3.01
N LEU A 289 21.56 -11.84 -3.38
CA LEU A 289 21.40 -11.28 -4.72
C LEU A 289 22.07 -9.89 -4.87
N GLU A 290 22.97 -9.53 -3.93
CA GLU A 290 23.66 -8.24 -3.91
C GLU A 290 22.67 -7.06 -3.87
N CYS A 291 21.55 -7.24 -3.19
CA CYS A 291 20.44 -6.26 -3.09
C CYS A 291 19.96 -5.73 -4.45
N ARG A 292 20.11 -6.53 -5.52
CA ARG A 292 19.63 -6.15 -6.85
C ARG A 292 18.10 -6.16 -6.88
N PRO A 293 17.43 -5.03 -7.19
CA PRO A 293 15.99 -4.97 -7.26
C PRO A 293 15.40 -5.98 -8.24
N PHE A 294 14.33 -6.65 -7.82
CA PHE A 294 13.59 -7.57 -8.66
C PHE A 294 12.09 -7.53 -8.38
N ALA A 295 11.31 -8.01 -9.32
CA ALA A 295 9.89 -8.29 -9.16
C ALA A 295 9.58 -9.69 -9.68
N ILE A 296 8.59 -10.36 -9.08
CA ILE A 296 8.26 -11.75 -9.36
C ILE A 296 6.77 -12.03 -9.15
N ASP A 297 6.21 -12.92 -9.96
CA ASP A 297 4.88 -13.49 -9.70
C ASP A 297 4.92 -14.35 -8.43
N LEU A 298 3.92 -14.19 -7.56
CA LEU A 298 3.85 -14.98 -6.31
C LEU A 298 3.33 -16.40 -6.53
N LYS A 299 2.41 -16.57 -7.46
CA LYS A 299 1.75 -17.85 -7.70
C LYS A 299 2.75 -18.96 -8.04
N ASN A 300 2.70 -20.05 -7.28
CA ASN A 300 3.58 -21.21 -7.44
C ASN A 300 5.08 -20.87 -7.34
N THR A 301 5.42 -20.00 -6.42
CA THR A 301 6.81 -19.65 -6.10
C THR A 301 7.06 -19.77 -4.60
N PRO A 302 8.32 -19.99 -4.17
CA PRO A 302 8.65 -19.98 -2.75
C PRO A 302 8.24 -18.70 -2.02
N TYR A 303 8.30 -17.54 -2.69
CA TYR A 303 7.80 -16.28 -2.14
C TYR A 303 6.30 -16.34 -1.86
N GLY A 304 5.53 -16.88 -2.81
CA GLY A 304 4.08 -17.01 -2.68
C GLY A 304 3.64 -18.04 -1.64
N GLU A 305 4.42 -19.07 -1.39
CA GLU A 305 4.16 -20.11 -0.39
C GLU A 305 4.47 -19.65 1.05
N THR A 306 5.18 -18.55 1.21
CA THR A 306 5.46 -17.96 2.53
C THR A 306 4.17 -17.54 3.23
N ALA A 307 4.06 -17.83 4.53
CA ALA A 307 2.89 -17.45 5.33
C ALA A 307 2.67 -15.94 5.33
N TYR A 308 1.42 -15.52 5.13
CA TYR A 308 0.98 -14.15 5.29
C TYR A 308 0.30 -13.97 6.65
N ASN A 309 0.78 -13.03 7.45
CA ASN A 309 0.28 -12.76 8.80
C ASN A 309 -0.15 -11.29 8.99
N GLY A 310 -0.27 -10.54 7.90
CA GLY A 310 -0.65 -9.11 7.93
C GLY A 310 -2.12 -8.88 8.23
N HIS A 311 -2.50 -7.62 8.33
CA HIS A 311 -3.86 -7.18 8.61
C HIS A 311 -4.72 -7.12 7.36
N VAL A 312 -6.05 -7.18 7.53
CA VAL A 312 -7.04 -7.05 6.45
C VAL A 312 -7.59 -5.62 6.47
N GLY A 313 -7.28 -4.88 5.43
CA GLY A 313 -7.72 -3.48 5.31
C GLY A 313 -7.21 -2.61 6.46
N GLY A 314 -7.92 -1.54 6.75
CA GLY A 314 -7.63 -0.65 7.88
C GLY A 314 -8.03 -1.20 9.26
N THR A 315 -8.21 -2.52 9.40
CA THR A 315 -8.65 -3.14 10.64
C THR A 315 -7.48 -3.73 11.44
N THR A 316 -7.73 -4.06 12.71
CA THR A 316 -6.79 -4.82 13.56
C THR A 316 -6.90 -6.33 13.35
N THR A 317 -7.77 -6.79 12.44
CA THR A 317 -7.98 -8.22 12.19
C THR A 317 -6.87 -8.76 11.29
N LYS A 318 -6.11 -9.72 11.80
CA LYS A 318 -5.05 -10.40 11.02
C LYS A 318 -5.65 -11.47 10.10
N SER A 319 -5.07 -11.59 8.92
CA SER A 319 -5.29 -12.72 8.00
C SER A 319 -4.94 -14.04 8.70
N LYS A 320 -5.66 -15.11 8.38
CA LYS A 320 -5.44 -16.42 9.00
C LYS A 320 -5.27 -17.50 7.96
N ASN A 321 -4.24 -18.33 8.15
CA ASN A 321 -3.98 -19.52 7.34
C ASN A 321 -3.87 -19.22 5.84
N LYS A 322 -3.28 -18.07 5.47
CA LYS A 322 -3.01 -17.67 4.10
C LYS A 322 -1.52 -17.59 3.84
N CYS A 323 -1.17 -17.76 2.57
CA CYS A 323 0.16 -17.49 2.04
C CYS A 323 0.10 -16.20 1.21
N TRP A 324 1.25 -15.64 0.87
CA TRP A 324 1.34 -14.44 0.06
C TRP A 324 0.63 -14.56 -1.29
N GLN A 325 0.71 -15.73 -1.96
CA GLN A 325 -0.01 -15.98 -3.22
C GLN A 325 -1.54 -15.99 -3.12
N ASP A 326 -2.09 -16.10 -1.91
CA ASP A 326 -3.54 -16.05 -1.69
C ASP A 326 -4.05 -14.60 -1.58
N VAL A 327 -3.15 -13.66 -1.28
CA VAL A 327 -3.49 -12.27 -1.00
C VAL A 327 -2.93 -11.27 -2.01
N ALA A 328 -1.93 -11.66 -2.80
CA ALA A 328 -1.33 -10.83 -3.85
C ALA A 328 -0.90 -11.66 -5.07
N ASP A 329 -0.81 -11.01 -6.22
CA ASP A 329 -0.38 -11.64 -7.49
C ASP A 329 1.13 -11.53 -7.70
N GLY A 330 1.76 -10.46 -7.21
CA GLY A 330 3.18 -10.19 -7.39
C GLY A 330 3.86 -9.49 -6.23
N LEU A 331 5.18 -9.61 -6.20
CA LEU A 331 6.07 -8.97 -5.24
C LEU A 331 7.11 -8.14 -5.98
N ILE A 332 7.38 -6.95 -5.47
CA ILE A 332 8.55 -6.15 -5.83
C ILE A 332 9.45 -6.03 -4.61
N TYR A 333 10.69 -6.44 -4.77
CA TYR A 333 11.76 -6.20 -3.81
C TYR A 333 12.68 -5.12 -4.41
N TYR A 334 12.62 -3.88 -3.90
CA TYR A 334 13.25 -2.72 -4.55
C TYR A 334 14.42 -2.13 -3.78
N ALA A 335 14.48 -2.33 -2.47
CA ALA A 335 15.58 -1.88 -1.63
C ALA A 335 15.69 -2.75 -0.37
N PRO A 336 16.87 -2.92 0.25
CA PRO A 336 16.98 -3.64 1.51
C PRO A 336 16.29 -2.85 2.64
N LEU A 337 15.72 -3.54 3.62
CA LEU A 337 14.92 -2.94 4.69
C LEU A 337 15.67 -1.84 5.47
N TYR A 338 16.97 -1.94 5.59
CA TYR A 338 17.80 -0.97 6.30
C TYR A 338 18.12 0.31 5.50
N ASP A 339 17.75 0.36 4.23
CA ASP A 339 17.92 1.55 3.37
C ASP A 339 16.61 2.31 3.15
N HIS A 340 15.49 1.81 3.70
CA HIS A 340 14.23 2.53 3.67
C HIS A 340 14.26 3.73 4.63
N VAL A 341 13.73 4.85 4.17
CA VAL A 341 13.73 6.13 4.88
C VAL A 341 12.30 6.65 4.99
N ALA A 342 11.84 6.84 6.22
CA ALA A 342 10.62 7.57 6.51
C ALA A 342 10.92 9.07 6.53
N ALA A 343 10.17 9.84 5.74
CA ALA A 343 10.32 11.28 5.66
C ALA A 343 8.96 11.97 5.87
N TRP A 344 8.98 13.05 6.63
CA TRP A 344 7.81 13.89 6.88
C TRP A 344 8.21 15.34 7.16
N GLY A 345 7.20 16.19 7.30
CA GLY A 345 7.39 17.62 7.50
C GLY A 345 7.76 18.36 6.21
N ILE A 346 7.24 19.55 6.03
CA ILE A 346 7.45 20.39 4.85
C ILE A 346 7.68 21.82 5.31
N GLU A 347 8.89 22.32 5.11
CA GLU A 347 9.23 23.70 5.43
C GLU A 347 8.38 24.67 4.65
N GLY A 348 7.76 25.65 5.35
CA GLY A 348 6.93 26.68 4.76
C GLY A 348 5.49 26.27 4.43
N LEU A 349 5.09 25.02 4.71
CA LEU A 349 3.69 24.61 4.53
C LEU A 349 2.76 25.36 5.47
N ILE A 350 3.13 25.50 6.75
CA ILE A 350 2.35 26.24 7.74
C ILE A 350 2.88 27.66 7.81
N THR A 351 2.14 28.58 7.19
CA THR A 351 2.44 30.03 7.24
C THR A 351 1.81 30.65 8.48
N LYS A 352 2.24 31.88 8.83
CA LYS A 352 1.67 32.66 9.93
C LYS A 352 0.15 32.88 9.77
N GLU A 353 -0.31 33.03 8.52
CA GLU A 353 -1.73 33.22 8.20
C GLU A 353 -2.53 31.93 8.38
N PHE A 354 -1.92 30.78 8.12
CA PHE A 354 -2.57 29.46 8.24
C PHE A 354 -2.46 28.88 9.65
N GLU A 355 -1.52 29.34 10.46
CA GLU A 355 -1.28 28.81 11.81
C GLU A 355 -2.53 28.78 12.71
N PRO A 356 -3.40 29.83 12.76
CA PRO A 356 -4.62 29.74 13.55
C PRO A 356 -5.57 28.63 13.10
N GLU A 357 -5.66 28.38 11.80
CA GLU A 357 -6.53 27.34 11.25
C GLU A 357 -5.99 25.95 11.54
N ILE A 358 -4.68 25.70 11.38
CA ILE A 358 -4.12 24.39 11.71
C ILE A 358 -4.20 24.12 13.21
N LYS A 359 -4.03 25.12 14.08
CA LYS A 359 -4.27 25.01 15.53
C LYS A 359 -5.70 24.59 15.84
N ARG A 360 -6.68 25.17 15.16
CA ARG A 360 -8.10 24.81 15.28
C ARG A 360 -8.31 23.33 14.90
N ARG A 361 -7.79 22.91 13.73
CA ARG A 361 -7.93 21.54 13.24
C ARG A 361 -7.27 20.53 14.20
N LEU A 362 -6.05 20.79 14.64
CA LEU A 362 -5.34 19.95 15.61
C LEU A 362 -6.06 19.87 16.95
N THR A 363 -6.60 20.98 17.45
CA THR A 363 -7.38 21.00 18.70
C THR A 363 -8.58 20.07 18.59
N ILE A 364 -9.38 20.19 17.53
CA ILE A 364 -10.54 19.34 17.30
C ILE A 364 -10.13 17.88 17.20
N PHE A 365 -9.11 17.58 16.40
CA PHE A 365 -8.60 16.23 16.20
C PHE A 365 -8.15 15.58 17.51
N PHE A 366 -7.28 16.24 18.27
CA PHE A 366 -6.77 15.66 19.52
C PHE A 366 -7.84 15.51 20.58
N GLN A 367 -8.73 16.50 20.74
CA GLN A 367 -9.84 16.37 21.68
C GLN A 367 -10.82 15.25 21.30
N ALA A 368 -10.99 14.97 20.01
CA ALA A 368 -11.83 13.88 19.55
C ALA A 368 -11.17 12.49 19.71
N THR A 369 -9.87 12.38 19.43
CA THR A 369 -9.15 11.11 19.33
C THR A 369 -8.39 10.73 20.59
N GLN A 370 -7.93 11.72 21.38
CA GLN A 370 -7.13 11.56 22.60
C GLN A 370 -7.65 12.43 23.75
N PRO A 371 -8.91 12.24 24.17
CA PRO A 371 -9.51 13.09 25.18
C PRO A 371 -8.75 13.04 26.50
N GLY A 372 -8.42 14.22 27.05
CA GLY A 372 -7.68 14.34 28.31
C GLY A 372 -6.16 14.23 28.21
N VAL A 373 -5.60 14.05 27.03
CA VAL A 373 -4.16 14.14 26.80
C VAL A 373 -3.80 15.60 26.51
N GLU A 374 -2.86 16.16 27.26
CA GLU A 374 -2.31 17.49 26.99
C GLU A 374 -1.27 17.38 25.85
N ILE A 375 -1.54 18.07 24.76
CA ILE A 375 -0.69 18.06 23.56
C ILE A 375 -0.25 19.50 23.27
N SER A 376 1.05 19.70 23.12
CA SER A 376 1.60 20.97 22.67
C SER A 376 1.31 21.14 21.17
N LEU A 377 0.42 22.09 20.84
CA LEU A 377 0.10 22.42 19.46
C LEU A 377 1.30 23.04 18.74
N GLU A 378 2.10 23.82 19.45
CA GLU A 378 3.32 24.43 18.94
C GLU A 378 4.32 23.33 18.53
N ALA A 379 4.58 22.36 19.37
CA ALA A 379 5.47 21.25 19.04
C ALA A 379 4.96 20.44 17.84
N ALA A 380 3.64 20.20 17.75
CA ALA A 380 3.04 19.52 16.62
C ALA A 380 3.19 20.33 15.32
N ILE A 381 3.03 21.66 15.37
CA ILE A 381 3.21 22.52 14.21
C ILE A 381 4.67 22.57 13.78
N ASP A 382 5.60 22.69 14.73
CA ASP A 382 7.04 22.69 14.45
C ASP A 382 7.48 21.37 13.79
N GLU A 383 6.96 20.24 14.27
CA GLU A 383 7.20 18.92 13.68
C GLU A 383 6.76 18.87 12.20
N TYR A 384 5.62 19.47 11.85
CA TYR A 384 5.15 19.48 10.45
C TYR A 384 5.87 20.47 9.55
N ASN A 385 6.40 21.54 10.12
CA ASN A 385 7.00 22.62 9.35
C ASN A 385 8.52 22.48 9.21
N VAL A 386 9.09 21.41 9.76
CA VAL A 386 10.50 21.06 9.66
C VAL A 386 10.64 19.70 8.95
N PHE A 387 11.55 19.62 8.01
CA PHE A 387 11.82 18.34 7.34
C PHE A 387 12.53 17.37 8.27
N HIS A 388 11.97 16.16 8.35
CA HIS A 388 12.55 15.04 9.09
C HIS A 388 12.78 13.86 8.17
N ALA A 389 13.89 13.15 8.36
CA ALA A 389 14.17 11.88 7.70
C ALA A 389 14.84 10.92 8.66
N HIS A 390 14.28 9.74 8.82
CA HIS A 390 14.77 8.69 9.70
C HIS A 390 14.76 7.34 8.99
N PRO A 391 15.59 6.37 9.43
CA PRO A 391 15.40 4.99 8.98
C PRO A 391 13.93 4.57 9.18
N ALA A 392 13.32 4.00 8.16
CA ALA A 392 11.92 3.57 8.23
C ALA A 392 11.72 2.39 9.21
N ALA A 393 12.77 1.59 9.44
CA ALA A 393 12.77 0.61 10.50
C ALA A 393 12.96 1.31 11.86
N ILE A 394 12.24 0.82 12.88
CA ILE A 394 12.44 1.29 14.29
C ILE A 394 13.86 1.00 14.77
N LYS A 395 14.51 -0.02 14.20
CA LYS A 395 15.89 -0.41 14.49
C LYS A 395 16.87 0.32 13.60
N SER A 396 18.07 0.55 14.12
CA SER A 396 19.16 1.11 13.32
C SER A 396 19.53 0.23 12.13
N LYS A 397 20.18 0.80 11.13
CA LYS A 397 20.69 0.08 9.96
C LYS A 397 21.57 -1.12 10.37
N GLU A 398 22.44 -0.91 11.35
CA GLU A 398 23.36 -1.93 11.87
C GLU A 398 22.61 -3.08 12.55
N GLU A 399 21.57 -2.75 13.33
CA GLU A 399 20.74 -3.77 13.98
C GLU A 399 19.99 -4.62 12.96
N VAL A 400 19.38 -3.99 11.93
CA VAL A 400 18.66 -4.74 10.88
C VAL A 400 19.62 -5.61 10.09
N LYS A 401 20.80 -5.10 9.70
CA LYS A 401 21.85 -5.90 9.06
C LYS A 401 22.30 -7.06 9.93
N GLY A 402 22.49 -6.81 11.22
CA GLY A 402 22.86 -7.86 12.18
C GLY A 402 21.80 -8.95 12.34
N ILE A 403 20.51 -8.61 12.21
CA ILE A 403 19.43 -9.60 12.22
C ILE A 403 19.50 -10.46 10.95
N ILE A 404 19.64 -9.84 9.77
CA ILE A 404 19.74 -10.55 8.48
C ILE A 404 20.96 -11.47 8.47
N GLN A 405 22.11 -10.98 8.95
CA GLN A 405 23.33 -11.77 9.05
C GLN A 405 23.16 -13.01 9.93
N LYS A 406 22.49 -12.91 11.08
CA LYS A 406 22.19 -14.07 11.93
C LYS A 406 21.28 -15.07 11.24
N VAL A 407 20.34 -14.61 10.40
CA VAL A 407 19.48 -15.50 9.60
C VAL A 407 20.31 -16.27 8.57
N LEU A 408 21.26 -15.60 7.91
CA LEU A 408 22.20 -16.22 6.97
C LEU A 408 23.07 -17.27 7.67
N GLU A 409 23.70 -16.93 8.79
CA GLU A 409 24.59 -17.82 9.54
C GLU A 409 23.87 -19.09 10.03
N LYS A 410 22.66 -18.95 10.53
CA LYS A 410 21.83 -20.08 10.97
C LYS A 410 21.53 -21.07 9.85
N ASN A 411 21.36 -20.60 8.61
CA ASN A 411 21.02 -21.43 7.46
C ASN A 411 22.26 -22.04 6.76
N ILE A 412 23.47 -21.55 7.06
CA ILE A 412 24.75 -22.15 6.57
C ILE A 412 25.14 -23.38 7.42
N GLN A 413 24.67 -23.46 8.66
CA GLN A 413 25.01 -24.55 9.60
C GLN A 413 24.12 -25.78 9.49
N HIS A 414 23.14 -25.76 8.60
CA HIS A 414 22.22 -26.88 8.31
C HIS A 414 22.23 -27.23 6.81
#